data_9eec64f634c4ad010675577636954a8f
#
_entry.id   9eec64f634c4ad010675577636954a8f
#
_cell.length_a   1.000
_cell.length_b   1.000
_cell.length_c   1.000
_cell.angle_alpha   90.00
_cell.angle_beta   90.00
_cell.angle_gamma   90.00
#
_symmetry.space_group_name_H-M   'P 1'
#
loop_
_entity.id
_entity.type
_entity.pdbx_description
1 polymer ?
#
loop_
_entity_poly.entity_id
_entity_poly.type
_entity_poly.pdbx_seq_one_letter_code
_entity_poly.pdbx_strand_id
1 'polypeptide(L)'
;MRIYKLVGIVLTALLLLASCADSDPDKKKVKIAYANWLEGIAMSHLAKVVLEEQGYEVELQNADLAPIFVSISGKNSDVFLDAWLPITMKDYMDQYGDSIEFLGEVYGEARVGLAVPQYVAINSIDELAANKDRFSSEIVGIDAGAGIMKTTDKAISTYGLDGYTLMTSSSSTMLASL
;
A
#
# COMPACT_ATOMS: atom_id res chain seq x y z
N MET A 1 -19.47 -14.82 57.68
CA MET A 1 -19.64 -15.39 56.31
C MET A 1 -19.88 -14.34 55.19
N ARG A 2 -20.44 -13.18 55.39
CA ARG A 2 -20.62 -12.12 54.37
C ARG A 2 -19.34 -11.32 54.06
N ILE A 3 -18.46 -11.08 55.04
CA ILE A 3 -17.22 -10.30 54.90
C ILE A 3 -16.21 -11.00 53.98
N TYR A 4 -16.05 -12.33 54.13
CA TYR A 4 -15.09 -13.09 53.26
C TYR A 4 -15.52 -13.14 51.79
N LYS A 5 -16.86 -13.10 51.53
CA LYS A 5 -17.38 -13.01 50.15
C LYS A 5 -17.08 -11.64 49.50
N LEU A 6 -17.22 -10.54 50.28
CA LEU A 6 -16.89 -9.21 49.84
C LEU A 6 -15.38 -9.01 49.57
N VAL A 7 -14.50 -9.54 50.46
CA VAL A 7 -13.05 -9.47 50.29
C VAL A 7 -12.60 -10.28 49.05
N GLY A 8 -13.23 -11.47 48.83
CA GLY A 8 -12.97 -12.28 47.65
C GLY A 8 -13.31 -11.55 46.33
N ILE A 9 -14.48 -10.86 46.29
CA ILE A 9 -14.90 -10.12 45.09
C ILE A 9 -14.02 -8.91 44.83
N VAL A 10 -13.56 -8.19 45.85
CA VAL A 10 -12.66 -7.04 45.70
C VAL A 10 -11.27 -7.50 45.25
N LEU A 11 -10.77 -8.62 45.77
CA LEU A 11 -9.46 -9.17 45.34
C LEU A 11 -9.50 -9.66 43.89
N THR A 12 -10.59 -10.28 43.45
CA THR A 12 -10.78 -10.73 42.06
C THR A 12 -10.93 -9.53 41.11
N ALA A 13 -11.60 -8.47 41.53
CA ALA A 13 -11.72 -7.23 40.73
C ALA A 13 -10.38 -6.50 40.61
N LEU A 14 -9.53 -6.47 41.63
CA LEU A 14 -8.18 -5.91 41.53
C LEU A 14 -7.27 -6.70 40.60
N LEU A 15 -7.38 -8.03 40.53
CA LEU A 15 -6.60 -8.88 39.61
C LEU A 15 -7.02 -8.70 38.14
N LEU A 16 -8.28 -8.35 37.88
CA LEU A 16 -8.76 -8.07 36.51
C LEU A 16 -8.34 -6.70 35.99
N LEU A 17 -8.02 -5.74 36.86
CA LEU A 17 -7.52 -4.41 36.48
C LEU A 17 -6.02 -4.39 36.17
N ALA A 18 -5.27 -5.41 36.55
CA ALA A 18 -3.84 -5.52 36.24
C ALA A 18 -3.53 -6.11 34.84
N SER A 19 -4.56 -6.50 34.07
CA SER A 19 -4.39 -7.17 32.77
C SER A 19 -4.41 -6.23 31.55
N CYS A 20 -4.39 -4.92 31.74
CA CYS A 20 -4.41 -3.95 30.65
C CYS A 20 -3.29 -2.93 30.79
N ALA A 21 -2.04 -3.30 30.55
CA ALA A 21 -0.97 -2.38 30.18
C ALA A 21 0.35 -3.11 29.90
N ASP A 22 0.48 -3.70 28.73
CA ASP A 22 1.80 -4.01 28.17
C ASP A 22 2.15 -3.02 27.04
N SER A 23 1.99 -1.74 27.30
CA SER A 23 2.69 -0.72 26.53
C SER A 23 3.83 -0.19 27.42
N ASP A 24 5.04 -0.66 27.15
CA ASP A 24 6.24 -0.09 27.72
C ASP A 24 6.29 1.38 27.33
N PRO A 25 6.18 2.34 28.29
CA PRO A 25 6.16 3.76 27.96
C PRO A 25 7.47 4.28 27.36
N ASP A 26 8.55 3.51 27.43
CA ASP A 26 9.86 3.85 26.87
C ASP A 26 10.08 3.32 25.45
N LYS A 27 9.17 2.48 24.93
CA LYS A 27 9.27 2.01 23.52
C LYS A 27 8.96 3.12 22.55
N LYS A 28 9.90 3.37 21.64
CA LYS A 28 9.67 4.25 20.50
C LYS A 28 8.65 3.62 19.56
N LYS A 29 7.61 4.38 19.23
CA LYS A 29 6.56 3.93 18.33
C LYS A 29 6.85 4.35 16.90
N VAL A 30 6.57 3.46 15.95
CA VAL A 30 6.67 3.74 14.50
C VAL A 30 5.40 3.29 13.82
N LYS A 31 4.77 4.17 13.06
CA LYS A 31 3.61 3.87 12.22
C LYS A 31 4.03 3.78 10.76
N ILE A 32 3.87 2.60 10.19
CA ILE A 32 4.13 2.34 8.78
C ILE A 32 2.79 2.36 8.04
N ALA A 33 2.60 3.36 7.18
CA ALA A 33 1.47 3.36 6.26
C ALA A 33 1.79 2.49 5.03
N TYR A 34 0.81 1.76 4.49
CA TYR A 34 0.99 0.95 3.30
C TYR A 34 -0.30 0.83 2.48
N ALA A 35 -0.16 0.73 1.16
CA ALA A 35 -1.23 0.38 0.25
C ALA A 35 -1.41 -1.16 0.20
N ASN A 36 -2.61 -1.61 -0.17
CA ASN A 36 -2.93 -3.04 -0.24
C ASN A 36 -2.36 -3.68 -1.52
N TRP A 37 -1.06 -3.48 -1.76
CA TRP A 37 -0.29 -4.07 -2.86
C TRP A 37 0.63 -5.16 -2.32
N LEU A 38 0.90 -6.19 -3.09
CA LEU A 38 1.64 -7.36 -2.62
C LEU A 38 3.04 -7.01 -2.11
N GLU A 39 3.76 -6.19 -2.86
CA GLU A 39 5.09 -5.69 -2.48
C GLU A 39 5.04 -4.77 -1.27
N GLY A 40 4.07 -3.84 -1.22
CA GLY A 40 3.89 -2.92 -0.11
C GLY A 40 3.57 -3.63 1.21
N ILE A 41 2.71 -4.67 1.15
CA ILE A 41 2.41 -5.53 2.29
C ILE A 41 3.69 -6.24 2.75
N ALA A 42 4.40 -6.92 1.83
CA ALA A 42 5.59 -7.69 2.16
C ALA A 42 6.68 -6.81 2.78
N MET A 43 6.98 -5.65 2.18
CA MET A 43 7.98 -4.70 2.68
C MET A 43 7.61 -4.12 4.03
N SER A 44 6.34 -3.75 4.23
CA SER A 44 5.88 -3.18 5.50
C SER A 44 5.93 -4.19 6.64
N HIS A 45 5.55 -5.44 6.38
CA HIS A 45 5.67 -6.51 7.38
C HIS A 45 7.13 -6.88 7.68
N LEU A 46 8.01 -6.89 6.67
CA LEU A 46 9.44 -7.09 6.87
C LEU A 46 10.04 -5.97 7.75
N ALA A 47 9.75 -4.73 7.40
CA ALA A 47 10.21 -3.56 8.17
C ALA A 47 9.69 -3.60 9.62
N LYS A 48 8.42 -4.01 9.83
CA LYS A 48 7.87 -4.21 11.15
C LYS A 48 8.70 -5.20 11.96
N VAL A 49 8.99 -6.39 11.44
CA VAL A 49 9.79 -7.41 12.14
C VAL A 49 11.17 -6.86 12.50
N VAL A 50 11.86 -6.23 11.54
CA VAL A 50 13.21 -5.70 11.77
C VAL A 50 13.21 -4.59 12.83
N LEU A 51 12.24 -3.69 12.81
CA LEU A 51 12.13 -2.61 13.79
C LEU A 51 11.75 -3.14 15.18
N GLU A 52 10.86 -4.13 15.26
CA GLU A 52 10.48 -4.76 16.54
C GLU A 52 11.68 -5.49 17.17
N GLU A 53 12.54 -6.12 16.39
CA GLU A 53 13.81 -6.70 16.88
C GLU A 53 14.78 -5.63 17.43
N GLN A 54 14.66 -4.38 16.94
CA GLN A 54 15.42 -3.23 17.46
C GLN A 54 14.73 -2.53 18.65
N GLY A 55 13.63 -3.09 19.15
CA GLY A 55 12.93 -2.61 20.35
C GLY A 55 11.87 -1.54 20.08
N TYR A 56 11.51 -1.26 18.82
CA TYR A 56 10.40 -0.37 18.49
C TYR A 56 9.06 -1.09 18.67
N GLU A 57 8.00 -0.31 18.91
CA GLU A 57 6.61 -0.76 18.79
C GLU A 57 6.11 -0.32 17.42
N VAL A 58 5.71 -1.26 16.54
CA VAL A 58 5.37 -0.95 15.15
C VAL A 58 3.89 -1.17 14.88
N GLU A 59 3.21 -0.11 14.48
CA GLU A 59 1.83 -0.14 13.99
C GLU A 59 1.82 -0.12 12.46
N LEU A 60 1.09 -1.06 11.84
CA LEU A 60 0.85 -1.09 10.40
C LEU A 60 -0.51 -0.47 10.09
N GLN A 61 -0.54 0.52 9.20
CA GLN A 61 -1.75 1.23 8.81
C GLN A 61 -2.02 1.07 7.32
N ASN A 62 -3.02 0.26 6.99
CA ASN A 62 -3.47 0.10 5.61
C ASN A 62 -4.37 1.26 5.20
N ALA A 63 -4.11 1.86 4.04
CA ALA A 63 -4.94 2.90 3.46
C ALA A 63 -4.72 3.00 1.95
N ASP A 64 -5.58 3.75 1.25
CA ASP A 64 -5.35 4.17 -0.13
C ASP A 64 -4.24 5.23 -0.21
N LEU A 65 -3.67 5.44 -1.40
CA LEU A 65 -2.52 6.34 -1.59
C LEU A 65 -2.76 7.78 -1.11
N ALA A 66 -3.89 8.38 -1.46
CA ALA A 66 -4.16 9.77 -1.06
C ALA A 66 -4.19 9.94 0.47
N PRO A 67 -4.91 9.13 1.25
CA PRO A 67 -4.80 9.10 2.70
C PRO A 67 -3.38 8.83 3.23
N ILE A 68 -2.58 7.96 2.59
CA ILE A 68 -1.19 7.71 2.98
C ILE A 68 -0.37 9.00 2.91
N PHE A 69 -0.39 9.69 1.76
CA PHE A 69 0.38 10.94 1.60
C PHE A 69 -0.08 12.05 2.54
N VAL A 70 -1.39 12.17 2.79
CA VAL A 70 -1.94 13.07 3.82
C VAL A 70 -1.43 12.70 5.21
N SER A 71 -1.40 11.41 5.54
CA SER A 71 -0.97 10.92 6.86
C SER A 71 0.52 11.17 7.10
N ILE A 72 1.38 10.87 6.11
CA ILE A 72 2.83 11.10 6.21
C ILE A 72 3.13 12.60 6.29
N SER A 73 2.59 13.42 5.38
CA SER A 73 2.80 14.86 5.36
C SER A 73 2.28 15.55 6.62
N GLY A 74 1.20 15.02 7.21
CA GLY A 74 0.62 15.48 8.46
C GLY A 74 1.24 14.87 9.72
N LYS A 75 2.29 14.04 9.59
CA LYS A 75 2.99 13.36 10.70
C LYS A 75 2.08 12.45 11.56
N ASN A 76 1.03 11.90 10.96
CA ASN A 76 0.17 10.91 11.60
C ASN A 76 0.66 9.48 11.36
N SER A 77 1.44 9.27 10.29
CA SER A 77 2.25 8.09 10.04
C SER A 77 3.69 8.52 9.82
N ASP A 78 4.64 7.64 10.13
CA ASP A 78 6.08 7.98 10.14
C ASP A 78 6.76 7.60 8.84
N VAL A 79 6.37 6.48 8.20
CA VAL A 79 7.04 5.98 7.00
C VAL A 79 6.08 5.30 6.02
N PHE A 80 6.41 5.43 4.75
CA PHE A 80 5.81 4.69 3.63
C PHE A 80 6.96 4.14 2.77
N LEU A 81 6.98 2.82 2.55
CA LEU A 81 8.11 2.10 1.94
C LEU A 81 7.90 1.75 0.47
N ASP A 82 6.77 2.12 -0.10
CA ASP A 82 6.36 1.69 -1.43
C ASP A 82 5.99 2.89 -2.33
N ALA A 83 6.86 3.91 -2.30
CA ALA A 83 6.68 5.09 -3.13
C ALA A 83 7.32 4.88 -4.52
N TRP A 84 6.50 4.66 -5.54
CA TRP A 84 6.92 4.47 -6.94
C TRP A 84 7.25 5.80 -7.61
N LEU A 85 8.51 6.22 -7.47
CA LEU A 85 9.03 7.48 -7.97
C LEU A 85 9.98 7.26 -9.15
N PRO A 86 10.16 8.24 -10.04
CA PRO A 86 9.55 9.59 -10.03
C PRO A 86 8.22 9.68 -10.78
N ILE A 87 7.69 8.60 -11.36
CA ILE A 87 6.63 8.69 -12.39
C ILE A 87 5.23 8.57 -11.79
N THR A 88 4.89 7.40 -11.21
CA THR A 88 3.49 7.09 -10.88
C THR A 88 2.96 7.91 -9.71
N MET A 89 3.81 8.28 -8.78
CA MET A 89 3.44 9.09 -7.61
C MET A 89 3.90 10.55 -7.69
N LYS A 90 4.26 11.00 -8.90
CA LYS A 90 4.72 12.37 -9.11
C LYS A 90 3.74 13.41 -8.57
N ASP A 91 2.45 13.27 -8.85
CA ASP A 91 1.45 14.25 -8.43
C ASP A 91 1.34 14.36 -6.90
N TYR A 92 1.49 13.25 -6.17
CA TYR A 92 1.52 13.25 -4.72
C TYR A 92 2.78 13.95 -4.19
N MET A 93 3.94 13.71 -4.82
CA MET A 93 5.18 14.39 -4.45
C MET A 93 5.15 15.87 -4.80
N ASP A 94 4.54 16.28 -5.91
CA ASP A 94 4.33 17.69 -6.25
C ASP A 94 3.47 18.40 -5.19
N GLN A 95 2.50 17.69 -4.60
CA GLN A 95 1.58 18.26 -3.61
C GLN A 95 2.10 18.22 -2.17
N TYR A 96 2.79 17.17 -1.78
CA TYR A 96 3.15 16.89 -0.39
C TYR A 96 4.66 16.81 -0.14
N GLY A 97 5.49 16.79 -1.19
CA GLY A 97 6.92 16.51 -1.11
C GLY A 97 7.70 17.46 -0.20
N ASP A 98 7.31 18.73 -0.12
CA ASP A 98 7.95 19.70 0.77
C ASP A 98 7.82 19.35 2.27
N SER A 99 6.86 18.47 2.60
CA SER A 99 6.58 18.02 3.98
C SER A 99 7.02 16.58 4.23
N ILE A 100 7.65 15.94 3.24
CA ILE A 100 8.08 14.53 3.29
C ILE A 100 9.57 14.44 3.03
N GLU A 101 10.28 13.66 3.86
CA GLU A 101 11.69 13.37 3.67
C GLU A 101 11.86 12.08 2.86
N PHE A 102 12.66 12.14 1.78
CA PHE A 102 13.06 10.97 1.04
C PHE A 102 14.31 10.36 1.66
N LEU A 103 14.17 9.18 2.26
CA LEU A 103 15.25 8.50 2.97
C LEU A 103 16.17 7.69 2.08
N GLY A 104 15.73 7.34 0.89
CA GLY A 104 16.52 6.58 -0.07
C GLY A 104 15.68 5.59 -0.88
N GLU A 105 16.35 4.93 -1.82
CA GLU A 105 15.76 3.92 -2.68
C GLU A 105 15.72 2.57 -1.98
N VAL A 106 14.53 1.95 -1.93
CA VAL A 106 14.32 0.61 -1.36
C VAL A 106 14.56 -0.46 -2.41
N TYR A 107 14.14 -0.21 -3.65
CA TYR A 107 14.28 -1.10 -4.78
C TYR A 107 14.50 -0.31 -6.07
N GLY A 108 15.62 -0.55 -6.73
CA GLY A 108 15.98 0.13 -7.98
C GLY A 108 15.46 -0.58 -9.23
N GLU A 109 15.54 0.15 -10.35
CA GLU A 109 15.19 -0.35 -11.69
C GLU A 109 13.75 -0.88 -11.84
N ALA A 110 12.85 -0.49 -10.96
CA ALA A 110 11.43 -0.80 -11.05
C ALA A 110 10.84 -0.26 -12.37
N ARG A 111 10.04 -1.08 -13.05
CA ARG A 111 9.42 -0.72 -14.31
C ARG A 111 7.91 -0.75 -14.21
N VAL A 112 7.28 0.14 -14.94
CA VAL A 112 5.82 0.23 -15.06
C VAL A 112 5.43 0.00 -16.51
N GLY A 113 4.44 -0.85 -16.78
CA GLY A 113 4.01 -1.14 -18.14
C GLY A 113 2.77 -2.05 -18.18
N LEU A 114 2.31 -2.32 -19.38
CA LEU A 114 1.28 -3.32 -19.62
C LEU A 114 1.95 -4.70 -19.74
N ALA A 115 1.39 -5.70 -19.07
CA ALA A 115 1.83 -7.08 -19.14
C ALA A 115 0.84 -7.91 -19.96
N VAL A 116 1.36 -8.81 -20.78
CA VAL A 116 0.57 -9.81 -21.49
C VAL A 116 1.19 -11.19 -21.29
N PRO A 117 0.42 -12.29 -21.35
CA PRO A 117 0.98 -13.63 -21.28
C PRO A 117 2.01 -13.88 -22.39
N GLN A 118 3.04 -14.66 -22.09
CA GLN A 118 4.15 -14.93 -23.03
C GLN A 118 3.70 -15.55 -24.36
N TYR A 119 2.59 -16.26 -24.39
CA TYR A 119 2.05 -16.85 -25.61
C TYR A 119 1.35 -15.83 -26.54
N VAL A 120 1.16 -14.60 -26.08
CA VAL A 120 0.61 -13.51 -26.88
C VAL A 120 1.75 -12.83 -27.63
N ALA A 121 1.79 -12.97 -28.94
CA ALA A 121 2.83 -12.43 -29.81
C ALA A 121 2.62 -10.91 -30.05
N ILE A 122 2.70 -10.11 -28.99
CA ILE A 122 2.66 -8.64 -29.00
C ILE A 122 3.85 -8.14 -28.21
N ASN A 123 4.61 -7.21 -28.78
CA ASN A 123 5.85 -6.70 -28.21
C ASN A 123 5.81 -5.19 -27.91
N SER A 124 4.76 -4.52 -28.34
CA SER A 124 4.60 -3.07 -28.20
C SER A 124 3.16 -2.68 -27.90
N ILE A 125 2.97 -1.58 -27.19
CA ILE A 125 1.66 -0.98 -26.95
C ILE A 125 0.96 -0.57 -28.26
N ASP A 126 1.74 -0.17 -29.28
CA ASP A 126 1.22 0.21 -30.60
C ASP A 126 0.46 -0.92 -31.30
N GLU A 127 0.79 -2.17 -30.98
CA GLU A 127 0.15 -3.33 -31.56
C GLU A 127 -1.21 -3.67 -30.93
N LEU A 128 -1.53 -3.09 -29.78
CA LEU A 128 -2.76 -3.39 -29.05
C LEU A 128 -4.01 -2.97 -29.83
N ALA A 129 -3.97 -1.83 -30.51
CA ALA A 129 -5.12 -1.33 -31.29
C ALA A 129 -5.60 -2.36 -32.32
N ALA A 130 -4.66 -3.01 -33.04
CA ALA A 130 -4.96 -4.03 -34.04
C ALA A 130 -5.35 -5.40 -33.44
N ASN A 131 -5.12 -5.63 -32.17
CA ASN A 131 -5.34 -6.90 -31.47
C ASN A 131 -6.43 -6.80 -30.38
N LYS A 132 -7.26 -5.77 -30.42
CA LYS A 132 -8.26 -5.46 -29.41
C LYS A 132 -9.16 -6.64 -29.03
N ASP A 133 -9.65 -7.39 -30.02
CA ASP A 133 -10.56 -8.52 -29.83
C ASP A 133 -9.91 -9.66 -29.03
N ARG A 134 -8.58 -9.77 -29.05
CA ARG A 134 -7.83 -10.81 -28.29
C ARG A 134 -7.82 -10.54 -26.79
N PHE A 135 -8.10 -9.30 -26.38
CA PHE A 135 -8.09 -8.84 -25.00
C PHE A 135 -9.48 -8.43 -24.51
N SER A 136 -10.54 -8.86 -25.21
CA SER A 136 -11.92 -8.44 -24.88
C SER A 136 -12.11 -6.92 -24.81
N SER A 137 -11.18 -6.18 -25.40
CA SER A 137 -11.12 -4.71 -25.30
C SER A 137 -10.94 -4.19 -23.88
N GLU A 138 -10.30 -4.93 -22.99
CA GLU A 138 -10.12 -4.61 -21.60
C GLU A 138 -8.64 -4.54 -21.23
N ILE A 139 -8.29 -3.58 -20.35
CA ILE A 139 -7.02 -3.49 -19.64
C ILE A 139 -7.36 -3.56 -18.16
N VAL A 140 -6.92 -4.61 -17.48
CA VAL A 140 -7.20 -4.79 -16.06
C VAL A 140 -6.11 -4.09 -15.25
N GLY A 141 -6.52 -3.08 -14.51
CA GLY A 141 -5.66 -2.30 -13.63
C GLY A 141 -5.87 -2.65 -12.16
N ILE A 142 -5.46 -1.75 -11.29
CA ILE A 142 -5.55 -1.88 -9.84
C ILE A 142 -6.45 -0.78 -9.25
N ASP A 143 -6.18 -0.34 -8.01
CA ASP A 143 -6.95 0.71 -7.33
C ASP A 143 -6.99 2.00 -8.15
N ALA A 144 -8.15 2.65 -8.21
CA ALA A 144 -8.34 3.88 -9.01
C ALA A 144 -7.38 5.02 -8.62
N GLY A 145 -6.93 5.08 -7.36
CA GLY A 145 -5.99 6.07 -6.86
C GLY A 145 -4.52 5.79 -7.19
N ALA A 146 -4.21 4.61 -7.74
CA ALA A 146 -2.84 4.24 -8.08
C ALA A 146 -2.35 5.04 -9.31
N GLY A 147 -1.10 5.54 -9.26
CA GLY A 147 -0.53 6.34 -10.33
C GLY A 147 -0.41 5.61 -11.66
N ILE A 148 -0.28 4.27 -11.65
CA ILE A 148 -0.29 3.45 -12.86
C ILE A 148 -1.61 3.56 -13.62
N MET A 149 -2.75 3.70 -12.95
CA MET A 149 -4.05 3.86 -13.60
C MET A 149 -4.09 5.13 -14.44
N LYS A 150 -3.62 6.25 -13.87
CA LYS A 150 -3.51 7.53 -14.59
C LYS A 150 -2.52 7.44 -15.76
N THR A 151 -1.40 6.76 -15.58
CA THR A 151 -0.40 6.54 -16.63
C THR A 151 -0.98 5.69 -17.76
N THR A 152 -1.76 4.65 -17.42
CA THR A 152 -2.41 3.77 -18.40
C THR A 152 -3.51 4.52 -19.17
N ASP A 153 -4.32 5.32 -18.49
CA ASP A 153 -5.35 6.15 -19.15
C ASP A 153 -4.73 7.13 -20.16
N LYS A 154 -3.59 7.74 -19.78
CA LYS A 154 -2.81 8.56 -20.69
C LYS A 154 -2.25 7.75 -21.86
N ALA A 155 -1.80 6.52 -21.63
CA ALA A 155 -1.31 5.64 -22.69
C ALA A 155 -2.43 5.26 -23.66
N ILE A 156 -3.64 4.94 -23.19
CA ILE A 156 -4.81 4.68 -24.03
C ILE A 156 -5.03 5.82 -25.02
N SER A 157 -5.03 7.06 -24.54
CA SER A 157 -5.20 8.23 -25.41
C SER A 157 -4.00 8.46 -26.34
N THR A 158 -2.77 8.27 -25.85
CA THR A 158 -1.54 8.56 -26.60
C THR A 158 -1.32 7.56 -27.75
N TYR A 159 -1.64 6.29 -27.52
CA TYR A 159 -1.44 5.20 -28.48
C TYR A 159 -2.69 4.91 -29.32
N GLY A 160 -3.73 5.74 -29.23
CA GLY A 160 -4.96 5.56 -30.01
C GLY A 160 -5.66 4.24 -29.71
N LEU A 161 -5.66 3.82 -28.47
CA LEU A 161 -6.32 2.58 -28.00
C LEU A 161 -7.83 2.83 -27.77
N ASP A 162 -8.45 3.57 -28.65
CA ASP A 162 -9.89 3.87 -28.60
C ASP A 162 -10.71 2.60 -28.56
N GLY A 163 -11.60 2.49 -27.59
CA GLY A 163 -12.44 1.31 -27.38
C GLY A 163 -11.84 0.26 -26.47
N TYR A 164 -10.63 0.47 -25.86
CA TYR A 164 -10.25 -0.24 -24.68
C TYR A 164 -10.89 0.37 -23.43
N THR A 165 -11.29 -0.46 -22.50
CA THR A 165 -11.79 -0.07 -21.19
C THR A 165 -10.74 -0.36 -20.13
N LEU A 166 -10.33 0.65 -19.38
CA LEU A 166 -9.47 0.46 -18.21
C LEU A 166 -10.32 0.05 -17.01
N MET A 167 -10.15 -1.19 -16.58
CA MET A 167 -10.89 -1.77 -15.45
C MET A 167 -10.16 -1.52 -14.15
N THR A 168 -10.88 -1.03 -13.14
CA THR A 168 -10.37 -0.91 -11.78
C THR A 168 -10.55 -2.23 -11.04
N SER A 169 -9.51 -2.70 -10.36
CA SER A 169 -9.57 -3.92 -9.55
C SER A 169 -8.62 -3.85 -8.35
N SER A 170 -8.28 -4.98 -7.75
CA SER A 170 -7.18 -5.10 -6.78
C SER A 170 -5.93 -5.67 -7.45
N SER A 171 -4.74 -5.47 -6.84
CA SER A 171 -3.49 -6.12 -7.28
C SER A 171 -3.65 -7.63 -7.50
N SER A 172 -4.31 -8.32 -6.58
CA SER A 172 -4.52 -9.78 -6.68
C SER A 172 -5.48 -10.16 -7.81
N THR A 173 -6.53 -9.37 -8.04
CA THR A 173 -7.47 -9.60 -9.15
C THR A 173 -6.80 -9.34 -10.49
N MET A 174 -6.03 -8.26 -10.62
CA MET A 174 -5.27 -7.94 -11.82
C MET A 174 -4.30 -9.08 -12.17
N LEU A 175 -3.54 -9.60 -11.20
CA LEU A 175 -2.64 -10.73 -11.41
C LEU A 175 -3.36 -12.02 -11.79
N ALA A 176 -4.55 -12.25 -11.25
CA ALA A 176 -5.37 -13.43 -11.58
C ALA A 176 -5.99 -13.35 -12.98
N SER A 177 -6.07 -12.17 -13.59
CA SER A 177 -6.58 -11.96 -14.93
C SER A 177 -5.51 -12.10 -16.03
N LEU A 178 -4.23 -12.20 -15.66
CA LEU A 178 -3.09 -12.38 -16.56
C LEU A 178 -2.94 -13.86 -16.93
#